data_b5125fe13c1f02a46e460baf78e4a264
#
_entry.id   b5125fe13c1f02a46e460baf78e4a264
#
_cell.length_a   1.000
_cell.length_b   1.000
_cell.length_c   1.000
_cell.angle_alpha   90.00
_cell.angle_beta   90.00
_cell.angle_gamma   90.00
#
_symmetry.space_group_name_H-M   'P 1'
#
loop_
_entity.id
_entity.type
_entity.pdbx_description
1 polymer ?
#
loop_
_entity_poly.entity_id
_entity_poly.type
_entity_poly.pdbx_seq_one_letter_code
_entity_poly.pdbx_strand_id
1 'polypeptide(L)'
;MQDRYDMNERHISASERLSLFPDIVPYRTGRLKVSPLHELYFEECGNPDGKPAVLLHGGPGGGSTTVMRRYHDPSRYRIVLFDQRGCGRSTPHASIDENTTWHLVDDIEQLREHLNIERWQVFGGSWGSTLALAYAETHPERAAELVLRGIFTLRRAELEWFYQEGCSWIFPEAFEDYLRPIPVPEREDLIAAYYRRLTDPDPDVQLEAARAWSAWEGKTLSLLPDAERVRRFSEDAYALAFARIECHYFIHGGFFDADDQLIRAANRLKRIPGVIVHGRYDVVTPVKNAWDLSRAWPEADLRIVADAGHAMTEPGIVAELVAATKRYANFTRS
;
A
#
# COMPACT_ATOMS: atom_id res chain seq x y z
N MET A 1 11.90 3.48 33.25
CA MET A 1 11.97 4.06 31.90
C MET A 1 12.92 3.29 30.97
N GLN A 2 13.54 2.22 31.46
CA GLN A 2 14.58 1.42 30.74
C GLN A 2 14.04 0.14 30.07
N ASP A 3 12.82 -0.33 30.42
CA ASP A 3 12.34 -1.68 30.04
C ASP A 3 11.49 -1.72 28.74
N ARG A 4 11.46 -0.65 27.93
CA ARG A 4 10.70 -0.61 26.66
C ARG A 4 11.57 -0.68 25.40
N TYR A 5 12.86 -0.88 25.53
CA TYR A 5 13.79 -0.93 24.40
C TYR A 5 14.24 -2.34 24.00
N ASP A 6 13.59 -3.37 24.52
CA ASP A 6 13.78 -4.73 24.00
C ASP A 6 13.12 -4.79 22.60
N MET A 7 13.85 -4.25 21.62
CA MET A 7 13.50 -4.39 20.19
C MET A 7 13.66 -5.88 19.86
N ASN A 8 12.56 -6.62 19.92
CA ASN A 8 12.46 -7.98 19.43
C ASN A 8 12.71 -7.99 17.91
N GLU A 9 13.98 -7.86 17.50
CA GLU A 9 14.40 -8.30 16.18
C GLU A 9 14.27 -9.83 16.16
N ARG A 10 13.11 -10.31 15.77
CA ARG A 10 12.86 -11.74 15.66
C ARG A 10 13.58 -12.27 14.43
N HIS A 11 14.75 -12.88 14.65
CA HIS A 11 15.32 -13.81 13.70
C HIS A 11 14.46 -15.08 13.68
N ILE A 12 13.46 -15.12 12.81
CA ILE A 12 12.70 -16.34 12.52
C ILE A 12 13.59 -17.20 11.62
N SER A 13 13.96 -18.38 12.07
CA SER A 13 14.72 -19.32 11.23
C SER A 13 13.92 -19.70 9.97
N ALA A 14 14.61 -20.01 8.88
CA ALA A 14 13.94 -20.34 7.61
C ALA A 14 12.92 -21.49 7.74
N SER A 15 13.14 -22.42 8.68
CA SER A 15 12.26 -23.56 8.96
C SER A 15 10.99 -23.20 9.75
N GLU A 16 10.98 -22.04 10.43
CA GLU A 16 9.85 -21.57 11.24
C GLU A 16 9.00 -20.50 10.50
N ARG A 17 9.43 -20.07 9.31
CA ARG A 17 8.71 -19.07 8.55
C ARG A 17 7.38 -19.61 8.04
N LEU A 18 6.30 -18.94 8.42
CA LEU A 18 4.99 -19.21 7.85
C LEU A 18 4.99 -18.84 6.36
N SER A 19 4.35 -19.68 5.58
CA SER A 19 4.15 -19.47 4.15
C SER A 19 2.76 -18.93 3.86
N LEU A 20 2.58 -18.39 2.65
CA LEU A 20 1.26 -18.03 2.14
C LEU A 20 0.31 -19.24 2.15
N PHE A 21 -0.97 -18.99 2.35
CA PHE A 21 -2.01 -19.99 2.14
C PHE A 21 -2.06 -20.44 0.66
N PRO A 22 -2.65 -21.58 0.35
CA PRO A 22 -2.83 -22.04 -1.03
C PRO A 22 -3.53 -21.01 -1.91
N ASP A 23 -3.33 -21.11 -3.22
CA ASP A 23 -4.06 -20.30 -4.19
C ASP A 23 -5.56 -20.59 -4.11
N ILE A 24 -6.34 -19.50 -4.16
CA ILE A 24 -7.81 -19.56 -4.18
C ILE A 24 -8.35 -18.67 -5.29
N VAL A 25 -9.53 -19.06 -5.78
CA VAL A 25 -10.29 -18.25 -6.75
C VAL A 25 -11.42 -17.52 -6.04
N PRO A 26 -11.86 -16.36 -6.54
CA PRO A 26 -13.03 -15.68 -6.01
C PRO A 26 -14.29 -16.54 -6.20
N TYR A 27 -15.12 -16.60 -5.17
CA TYR A 27 -16.46 -17.16 -5.32
C TYR A 27 -17.46 -16.13 -5.85
N ARG A 28 -17.11 -14.84 -5.74
CA ARG A 28 -17.89 -13.73 -6.29
C ARG A 28 -16.97 -12.65 -6.82
N THR A 29 -17.31 -12.10 -7.97
CA THR A 29 -16.72 -10.87 -8.50
C THR A 29 -17.83 -9.91 -8.88
N GLY A 30 -17.55 -8.61 -8.84
CA GLY A 30 -18.56 -7.62 -9.17
C GLY A 30 -17.96 -6.28 -9.55
N ARG A 31 -18.87 -5.37 -9.89
CA ARG A 31 -18.56 -3.96 -10.12
C ARG A 31 -19.47 -3.11 -9.26
N LEU A 32 -18.90 -2.06 -8.68
CA LEU A 32 -19.62 -1.10 -7.85
C LEU A 32 -19.44 0.30 -8.46
N LYS A 33 -20.54 0.90 -8.87
CA LYS A 33 -20.56 2.29 -9.33
C LYS A 33 -20.52 3.19 -8.10
N VAL A 34 -19.39 3.90 -7.90
CA VAL A 34 -19.15 4.77 -6.73
C VAL A 34 -19.34 6.24 -7.05
N SER A 35 -19.35 6.62 -8.33
CA SER A 35 -19.70 7.97 -8.79
C SER A 35 -20.26 7.91 -10.21
N PRO A 36 -20.75 9.03 -10.80
CA PRO A 36 -21.12 9.07 -12.22
C PRO A 36 -19.97 8.66 -13.14
N LEU A 37 -18.72 8.89 -12.75
CA LEU A 37 -17.50 8.63 -13.53
C LEU A 37 -16.90 7.26 -13.21
N HIS A 38 -16.84 6.83 -11.93
CA HIS A 38 -16.06 5.69 -11.50
C HIS A 38 -16.89 4.45 -11.18
N GLU A 39 -16.39 3.31 -11.68
CA GLU A 39 -16.88 1.97 -11.35
C GLU A 39 -15.72 1.09 -10.89
N LEU A 40 -15.80 0.61 -9.65
CA LEU A 40 -14.77 -0.23 -9.04
C LEU A 40 -15.00 -1.71 -9.33
N TYR A 41 -13.94 -2.43 -9.64
CA TYR A 41 -13.94 -3.89 -9.59
C TYR A 41 -13.70 -4.37 -8.17
N PHE A 42 -14.44 -5.38 -7.73
CA PHE A 42 -14.19 -6.07 -6.47
C PHE A 42 -14.33 -7.58 -6.61
N GLU A 43 -13.74 -8.31 -5.67
CA GLU A 43 -13.86 -9.75 -5.55
C GLU A 43 -13.94 -10.19 -4.09
N GLU A 44 -14.67 -11.29 -3.86
CA GLU A 44 -14.78 -11.96 -2.57
C GLU A 44 -14.24 -13.38 -2.67
N CYS A 45 -13.34 -13.74 -1.74
CA CYS A 45 -12.65 -15.03 -1.70
C CYS A 45 -12.79 -15.67 -0.31
N GLY A 46 -12.47 -16.96 -0.22
CA GLY A 46 -12.45 -17.70 1.05
C GLY A 46 -13.84 -18.11 1.52
N ASN A 47 -14.11 -17.97 2.82
CA ASN A 47 -15.36 -18.37 3.46
C ASN A 47 -16.38 -17.22 3.45
N PRO A 48 -17.54 -17.33 2.76
CA PRO A 48 -18.57 -16.29 2.75
C PRO A 48 -19.09 -15.90 4.13
N ASP A 49 -19.11 -16.84 5.06
CA ASP A 49 -19.56 -16.65 6.44
C ASP A 49 -18.40 -16.38 7.42
N GLY A 50 -17.20 -16.24 6.90
CA GLY A 50 -15.99 -15.99 7.67
C GLY A 50 -15.88 -14.55 8.15
N LYS A 51 -14.84 -14.31 8.96
CA LYS A 51 -14.50 -12.96 9.44
C LYS A 51 -14.17 -12.05 8.26
N PRO A 52 -14.86 -10.90 8.10
CA PRO A 52 -14.56 -10.01 6.98
C PRO A 52 -13.18 -9.36 7.09
N ALA A 53 -12.47 -9.30 5.97
CA ALA A 53 -11.22 -8.57 5.82
C ALA A 53 -11.20 -7.86 4.46
N VAL A 54 -10.87 -6.56 4.45
CA VAL A 54 -10.61 -5.78 3.23
C VAL A 54 -9.13 -5.59 3.04
N LEU A 55 -8.66 -5.81 1.79
CA LEU A 55 -7.26 -5.70 1.42
C LEU A 55 -7.07 -4.49 0.50
N LEU A 56 -6.27 -3.53 0.96
CA LEU A 56 -5.96 -2.28 0.28
C LEU A 56 -4.60 -2.39 -0.40
N HIS A 57 -4.60 -2.35 -1.73
CA HIS A 57 -3.35 -2.42 -2.50
C HIS A 57 -2.54 -1.13 -2.43
N GLY A 58 -1.25 -1.22 -2.79
CA GLY A 58 -0.31 -0.12 -2.82
C GLY A 58 -0.31 0.69 -4.11
N GLY A 59 0.66 1.53 -4.25
CA GLY A 59 0.87 2.58 -5.23
C GLY A 59 0.76 3.95 -4.54
N PRO A 60 -0.34 4.72 -4.78
CA PRO A 60 -1.66 4.36 -5.34
C PRO A 60 -1.58 3.94 -6.82
N GLY A 61 -2.58 3.21 -7.29
CA GLY A 61 -2.63 2.83 -8.71
C GLY A 61 -2.07 1.43 -9.04
N GLY A 62 -1.58 0.68 -8.06
CA GLY A 62 -0.99 -0.65 -8.28
C GLY A 62 -1.98 -1.77 -8.64
N GLY A 63 -3.24 -1.64 -8.25
CA GLY A 63 -4.24 -2.69 -8.42
C GLY A 63 -4.04 -3.90 -7.49
N SER A 64 -5.08 -4.68 -7.29
CA SER A 64 -5.02 -5.90 -6.50
C SER A 64 -4.46 -7.08 -7.30
N THR A 65 -3.76 -7.99 -6.61
CA THR A 65 -3.13 -9.16 -7.22
C THR A 65 -3.61 -10.45 -6.57
N THR A 66 -3.52 -11.57 -7.30
CA THR A 66 -3.94 -12.87 -6.80
C THR A 66 -3.17 -13.32 -5.54
N VAL A 67 -1.90 -12.92 -5.43
CA VAL A 67 -1.10 -13.25 -4.24
C VAL A 67 -1.67 -12.63 -2.96
N MET A 68 -2.36 -11.49 -3.04
CA MET A 68 -2.96 -10.84 -1.87
C MET A 68 -4.03 -11.72 -1.22
N ARG A 69 -4.74 -12.56 -1.97
CA ARG A 69 -5.75 -13.50 -1.45
C ARG A 69 -5.17 -14.50 -0.45
N ARG A 70 -3.86 -14.72 -0.47
CA ARG A 70 -3.15 -15.80 0.22
C ARG A 70 -2.59 -15.42 1.59
N TYR A 71 -2.82 -14.19 2.05
CA TYR A 71 -2.36 -13.75 3.39
C TYR A 71 -3.32 -14.11 4.50
N HIS A 72 -4.55 -14.52 4.16
CA HIS A 72 -5.59 -14.89 5.11
C HIS A 72 -5.99 -16.35 4.95
N ASP A 73 -6.32 -17.00 6.07
CA ASP A 73 -6.85 -18.36 6.05
C ASP A 73 -8.22 -18.39 5.34
N PRO A 74 -8.32 -19.01 4.16
CA PRO A 74 -9.56 -18.98 3.39
C PRO A 74 -10.71 -19.75 4.04
N SER A 75 -10.44 -20.60 5.04
CA SER A 75 -11.50 -21.28 5.80
C SER A 75 -12.10 -20.39 6.90
N ARG A 76 -11.39 -19.32 7.28
CA ARG A 76 -11.75 -18.47 8.43
C ARG A 76 -12.19 -17.07 8.01
N TYR A 77 -11.74 -16.59 6.86
CA TYR A 77 -11.96 -15.22 6.42
C TYR A 77 -12.84 -15.12 5.18
N ARG A 78 -13.71 -14.12 5.19
CA ARG A 78 -14.33 -13.54 4.01
C ARG A 78 -13.40 -12.44 3.51
N ILE A 79 -12.65 -12.73 2.46
CA ILE A 79 -11.55 -11.90 1.97
C ILE A 79 -12.07 -11.02 0.83
N VAL A 80 -12.04 -9.71 1.01
CA VAL A 80 -12.50 -8.73 0.03
C VAL A 80 -11.30 -7.99 -0.55
N LEU A 81 -11.15 -8.03 -1.87
CA LEU A 81 -10.20 -7.21 -2.62
C LEU A 81 -10.97 -6.31 -3.57
N PHE A 82 -10.45 -5.12 -3.82
CA PHE A 82 -10.96 -4.26 -4.89
C PHE A 82 -9.81 -3.51 -5.54
N ASP A 83 -10.00 -3.09 -6.78
CA ASP A 83 -9.09 -2.20 -7.45
C ASP A 83 -9.57 -0.76 -7.23
N GLN A 84 -8.71 0.11 -6.69
CA GLN A 84 -9.02 1.50 -6.42
C GLN A 84 -9.28 2.26 -7.72
N ARG A 85 -9.76 3.52 -7.64
CA ARG A 85 -10.09 4.31 -8.82
C ARG A 85 -8.92 4.38 -9.79
N GLY A 86 -9.21 4.26 -11.08
CA GLY A 86 -8.25 4.45 -12.16
C GLY A 86 -7.30 3.29 -12.43
N CYS A 87 -7.28 2.22 -11.64
CA CYS A 87 -6.29 1.16 -11.78
C CYS A 87 -6.88 -0.25 -11.88
N GLY A 88 -6.03 -1.19 -12.26
CA GLY A 88 -6.40 -2.59 -12.38
C GLY A 88 -7.58 -2.79 -13.33
N ARG A 89 -8.65 -3.37 -12.81
CA ARG A 89 -9.90 -3.65 -13.53
C ARG A 89 -10.98 -2.59 -13.32
N SER A 90 -10.74 -1.58 -12.47
CA SER A 90 -11.64 -0.44 -12.26
C SER A 90 -11.58 0.54 -13.43
N THR A 91 -12.66 1.29 -13.64
CA THR A 91 -12.79 2.22 -14.77
C THR A 91 -13.24 3.61 -14.32
N PRO A 92 -12.84 4.69 -15.06
CA PRO A 92 -11.96 4.71 -16.24
C PRO A 92 -10.49 4.45 -15.91
N HIS A 93 -9.75 3.82 -16.81
CA HIS A 93 -8.34 3.49 -16.61
C HIS A 93 -7.46 4.75 -16.57
N ALA A 94 -6.48 4.78 -15.66
CA ALA A 94 -5.54 5.87 -15.43
C ALA A 94 -6.19 7.25 -15.15
N SER A 95 -7.48 7.27 -14.76
CA SER A 95 -8.17 8.51 -14.43
C SER A 95 -7.70 9.09 -13.10
N ILE A 96 -7.44 10.40 -13.10
CA ILE A 96 -7.11 11.19 -11.92
C ILE A 96 -8.25 12.11 -11.49
N ASP A 97 -9.31 12.21 -12.30
CA ASP A 97 -10.50 13.01 -12.01
C ASP A 97 -11.29 12.34 -10.87
N GLU A 98 -11.82 13.12 -9.93
CA GLU A 98 -12.51 12.59 -8.74
C GLU A 98 -11.72 11.48 -8.04
N ASN A 99 -10.38 11.57 -8.01
CA ASN A 99 -9.51 10.54 -7.47
C ASN A 99 -8.58 11.13 -6.41
N THR A 100 -9.05 11.13 -5.17
CA THR A 100 -8.36 11.65 -3.98
C THR A 100 -8.46 10.65 -2.83
N THR A 101 -7.65 10.80 -1.80
CA THR A 101 -7.70 9.94 -0.60
C THR A 101 -9.12 9.86 -0.03
N TRP A 102 -9.84 10.98 0.00
CA TRP A 102 -11.17 11.06 0.60
C TRP A 102 -12.23 10.36 -0.25
N HIS A 103 -12.12 10.43 -1.58
CA HIS A 103 -12.95 9.60 -2.46
C HIS A 103 -12.71 8.11 -2.23
N LEU A 104 -11.45 7.68 -2.00
CA LEU A 104 -11.16 6.27 -1.71
C LEU A 104 -11.65 5.83 -0.34
N VAL A 105 -11.61 6.71 0.66
CA VAL A 105 -12.22 6.45 1.98
C VAL A 105 -13.73 6.23 1.85
N ASP A 106 -14.41 7.09 1.08
CA ASP A 106 -15.85 6.95 0.80
C ASP A 106 -16.14 5.68 -0.01
N ASP A 107 -15.30 5.33 -0.96
CA ASP A 107 -15.43 4.12 -1.77
C ASP A 107 -15.35 2.84 -0.91
N ILE A 108 -14.46 2.84 0.10
CA ILE A 108 -14.35 1.72 1.04
C ILE A 108 -15.65 1.56 1.85
N GLU A 109 -16.27 2.66 2.30
CA GLU A 109 -17.56 2.61 2.99
C GLU A 109 -18.70 2.15 2.07
N GLN A 110 -18.76 2.67 0.83
CA GLN A 110 -19.75 2.21 -0.16
C GLN A 110 -19.60 0.71 -0.45
N LEU A 111 -18.36 0.20 -0.57
CA LEU A 111 -18.13 -1.23 -0.77
C LEU A 111 -18.54 -2.04 0.46
N ARG A 112 -18.20 -1.59 1.66
CA ARG A 112 -18.60 -2.24 2.91
C ARG A 112 -20.13 -2.36 3.02
N GLU A 113 -20.85 -1.28 2.74
CA GLU A 113 -22.30 -1.25 2.76
C GLU A 113 -22.92 -2.13 1.69
N HIS A 114 -22.39 -2.09 0.45
CA HIS A 114 -22.83 -2.95 -0.66
C HIS A 114 -22.71 -4.45 -0.33
N LEU A 115 -21.68 -4.82 0.45
CA LEU A 115 -21.43 -6.19 0.87
C LEU A 115 -22.13 -6.57 2.19
N ASN A 116 -22.88 -5.64 2.80
CA ASN A 116 -23.57 -5.81 4.09
C ASN A 116 -22.58 -6.23 5.21
N ILE A 117 -21.42 -5.62 5.26
CA ILE A 117 -20.40 -5.85 6.28
C ILE A 117 -20.49 -4.73 7.32
N GLU A 118 -20.66 -5.07 8.60
CA GLU A 118 -20.74 -4.08 9.67
C GLU A 118 -19.36 -3.48 9.98
N ARG A 119 -18.37 -4.34 10.10
CA ARG A 119 -16.96 -3.99 10.34
C ARG A 119 -16.05 -5.09 9.83
N TRP A 120 -14.82 -4.76 9.52
CA TRP A 120 -13.84 -5.67 8.96
C TRP A 120 -12.42 -5.45 9.49
N GLN A 121 -11.57 -6.46 9.36
CA GLN A 121 -10.14 -6.26 9.45
C GLN A 121 -9.68 -5.47 8.22
N VAL A 122 -8.85 -4.44 8.42
CA VAL A 122 -8.25 -3.68 7.32
C VAL A 122 -6.79 -4.09 7.17
N PHE A 123 -6.45 -4.61 6.00
CA PHE A 123 -5.10 -5.05 5.65
C PHE A 123 -4.57 -4.15 4.54
N GLY A 124 -3.44 -3.46 4.78
CA GLY A 124 -2.87 -2.54 3.80
C GLY A 124 -1.35 -2.46 3.86
N GLY A 125 -0.71 -2.28 2.71
CA GLY A 125 0.72 -2.11 2.64
C GLY A 125 1.14 -0.98 1.71
N SER A 126 2.26 -0.29 2.02
CA SER A 126 2.71 0.87 1.26
C SER A 126 1.62 1.95 1.24
N TRP A 127 1.24 2.50 0.10
CA TRP A 127 0.05 3.34 -0.02
C TRP A 127 -1.20 2.71 0.63
N GLY A 128 -1.38 1.38 0.53
CA GLY A 128 -2.48 0.71 1.23
C GLY A 128 -2.44 0.90 2.75
N SER A 129 -1.27 1.13 3.36
CA SER A 129 -1.17 1.49 4.78
C SER A 129 -1.60 2.94 5.04
N THR A 130 -1.27 3.86 4.13
CA THR A 130 -1.76 5.26 4.15
C THR A 130 -3.28 5.30 4.12
N LEU A 131 -3.88 4.59 3.14
CA LEU A 131 -5.32 4.53 2.97
C LEU A 131 -6.01 3.81 4.14
N ALA A 132 -5.40 2.75 4.69
CA ALA A 132 -5.91 2.06 5.89
C ALA A 132 -5.94 2.97 7.12
N LEU A 133 -4.90 3.78 7.31
CA LEU A 133 -4.83 4.77 8.39
C LEU A 133 -5.90 5.86 8.18
N ALA A 134 -5.96 6.47 6.99
CA ALA A 134 -6.97 7.49 6.68
C ALA A 134 -8.39 6.98 6.89
N TYR A 135 -8.68 5.76 6.45
CA TYR A 135 -9.98 5.11 6.64
C TYR A 135 -10.28 4.85 8.12
N ALA A 136 -9.37 4.20 8.85
CA ALA A 136 -9.59 3.84 10.25
C ALA A 136 -9.63 5.05 11.19
N GLU A 137 -8.92 6.12 10.86
CA GLU A 137 -8.98 7.39 11.58
C GLU A 137 -10.29 8.15 11.32
N THR A 138 -10.91 7.95 10.16
CA THR A 138 -12.21 8.55 9.80
C THR A 138 -13.36 7.71 10.34
N HIS A 139 -13.28 6.38 10.22
CA HIS A 139 -14.31 5.41 10.60
C HIS A 139 -13.79 4.35 11.59
N PRO A 140 -13.35 4.76 12.80
CA PRO A 140 -12.71 3.83 13.74
C PRO A 140 -13.63 2.70 14.22
N GLU A 141 -14.93 2.89 14.17
CA GLU A 141 -15.95 1.87 14.52
C GLU A 141 -16.07 0.79 13.44
N ARG A 142 -15.60 1.05 12.20
CA ARG A 142 -15.65 0.11 11.07
C ARG A 142 -14.43 -0.78 10.97
N ALA A 143 -13.32 -0.38 11.57
CA ALA A 143 -12.09 -1.17 11.62
C ALA A 143 -12.09 -2.10 12.85
N ALA A 144 -12.08 -3.41 12.61
CA ALA A 144 -11.98 -4.40 13.67
C ALA A 144 -10.54 -4.54 14.18
N GLU A 145 -9.61 -4.68 13.26
CA GLU A 145 -8.16 -4.67 13.47
C GLU A 145 -7.46 -4.09 12.25
N LEU A 146 -6.22 -3.63 12.44
CA LEU A 146 -5.34 -3.20 11.37
C LEU A 146 -4.13 -4.13 11.24
N VAL A 147 -3.85 -4.58 10.02
CA VAL A 147 -2.61 -5.27 9.68
C VAL A 147 -1.90 -4.47 8.60
N LEU A 148 -0.86 -3.75 8.99
CA LEU A 148 -0.18 -2.79 8.13
C LEU A 148 1.24 -3.25 7.80
N ARG A 149 1.72 -2.96 6.58
CA ARG A 149 3.06 -3.30 6.12
C ARG A 149 3.69 -2.16 5.32
N GLY A 150 5.03 -1.96 5.52
CA GLY A 150 5.77 -0.97 4.75
C GLY A 150 5.12 0.41 4.89
N ILE A 151 5.13 0.94 6.11
CA ILE A 151 4.39 2.15 6.48
C ILE A 151 4.80 3.33 5.63
N PHE A 152 3.82 3.91 4.98
CA PHE A 152 3.91 5.14 4.22
C PHE A 152 2.88 6.14 4.79
N THR A 153 3.32 7.28 5.25
CA THR A 153 2.43 8.33 5.80
C THR A 153 2.33 9.54 4.89
N LEU A 154 2.99 9.44 3.72
CA LEU A 154 2.96 10.43 2.64
C LEU A 154 3.45 11.82 3.07
N ARG A 155 4.33 11.89 4.07
CA ARG A 155 4.99 13.14 4.46
C ARG A 155 5.95 13.58 3.38
N ARG A 156 6.14 14.88 3.23
CA ARG A 156 7.05 15.46 2.26
C ARG A 156 8.46 14.87 2.35
N ALA A 157 8.98 14.67 3.54
CA ALA A 157 10.29 14.06 3.75
C ALA A 157 10.40 12.62 3.23
N GLU A 158 9.29 11.86 3.21
CA GLU A 158 9.23 10.51 2.63
C GLU A 158 9.29 10.55 1.10
N LEU A 159 8.59 11.54 0.49
CA LEU A 159 8.62 11.77 -0.95
C LEU A 159 9.98 12.30 -1.41
N GLU A 160 10.58 13.23 -0.67
CA GLU A 160 11.93 13.75 -0.94
C GLU A 160 12.97 12.64 -0.87
N TRP A 161 12.90 11.77 0.16
CA TRP A 161 13.80 10.62 0.29
C TRP A 161 13.75 9.69 -0.93
N PHE A 162 12.58 9.39 -1.42
CA PHE A 162 12.43 8.36 -2.45
C PHE A 162 12.53 8.90 -3.87
N TYR A 163 11.96 10.08 -4.15
CA TYR A 163 11.84 10.63 -5.50
C TYR A 163 12.79 11.77 -5.81
N GLN A 164 13.49 12.34 -4.82
CA GLN A 164 14.38 13.47 -5.05
C GLN A 164 15.82 13.16 -4.68
N GLU A 165 16.13 12.99 -3.39
CA GLU A 165 17.48 12.70 -2.92
C GLU A 165 17.44 11.87 -1.63
N GLY A 166 18.07 10.72 -1.64
CA GLY A 166 18.13 9.78 -0.52
C GLY A 166 18.26 8.35 -1.04
N CYS A 167 17.20 7.74 -1.50
CA CYS A 167 17.23 6.41 -2.11
C CYS A 167 18.17 6.33 -3.34
N SER A 168 18.34 7.44 -4.06
CA SER A 168 19.33 7.62 -5.14
C SER A 168 20.78 7.29 -4.74
N TRP A 169 21.12 7.43 -3.47
CA TRP A 169 22.45 7.05 -2.96
C TRP A 169 22.65 5.54 -2.83
N ILE A 170 21.56 4.81 -2.78
CA ILE A 170 21.57 3.34 -2.67
C ILE A 170 21.47 2.69 -4.05
N PHE A 171 20.69 3.31 -4.97
CA PHE A 171 20.43 2.81 -6.33
C PHE A 171 20.79 3.87 -7.38
N PRO A 172 22.07 4.32 -7.48
CA PRO A 172 22.42 5.42 -8.38
C PRO A 172 22.17 5.12 -9.85
N GLU A 173 22.44 3.88 -10.30
CA GLU A 173 22.22 3.46 -11.67
C GLU A 173 20.73 3.44 -12.07
N ALA A 174 19.88 3.03 -11.16
CA ALA A 174 18.43 3.04 -11.39
C ALA A 174 17.88 4.47 -11.37
N PHE A 175 18.48 5.34 -10.55
CA PHE A 175 18.09 6.74 -10.47
C PHE A 175 18.52 7.53 -11.72
N GLU A 176 19.66 7.19 -12.35
CA GLU A 176 20.03 7.76 -13.65
C GLU A 176 19.00 7.44 -14.73
N ASP A 177 18.47 6.21 -14.76
CA ASP A 177 17.37 5.82 -15.66
C ASP A 177 16.08 6.62 -15.34
N TYR A 178 15.78 6.81 -14.07
CA TYR A 178 14.64 7.62 -13.63
C TYR A 178 14.80 9.09 -14.03
N LEU A 179 15.99 9.65 -14.01
CA LEU A 179 16.25 11.03 -14.44
C LEU A 179 16.21 11.23 -15.97
N ARG A 180 16.29 10.16 -16.78
CA ARG A 180 16.45 10.25 -18.24
C ARG A 180 15.38 11.08 -18.97
N PRO A 181 14.07 10.94 -18.69
CA PRO A 181 13.04 11.73 -19.37
C PRO A 181 12.96 13.19 -18.88
N ILE A 182 13.72 13.56 -17.82
CA ILE A 182 13.62 14.86 -17.19
C ILE A 182 14.85 15.73 -17.56
N PRO A 183 14.66 16.85 -18.28
CA PRO A 183 15.72 17.81 -18.56
C PRO A 183 16.37 18.36 -17.29
N VAL A 184 17.67 18.60 -17.34
CA VAL A 184 18.45 19.08 -16.18
C VAL A 184 17.84 20.29 -15.47
N PRO A 185 17.33 21.33 -16.16
CA PRO A 185 16.72 22.49 -15.51
C PRO A 185 15.43 22.20 -14.73
N GLU A 186 14.81 21.03 -14.94
CA GLU A 186 13.55 20.64 -14.30
C GLU A 186 13.76 19.67 -13.11
N ARG A 187 15.00 19.27 -12.83
CA ARG A 187 15.32 18.26 -11.81
C ARG A 187 15.32 18.75 -10.38
N GLU A 188 15.05 20.04 -10.15
CA GLU A 188 14.88 20.59 -8.80
C GLU A 188 13.64 20.07 -8.09
N ASP A 189 12.58 19.68 -8.85
CA ASP A 189 11.37 19.06 -8.34
C ASP A 189 10.92 17.98 -9.34
N LEU A 190 11.40 16.75 -9.08
CA LEU A 190 11.16 15.60 -9.96
C LEU A 190 9.69 15.19 -9.99
N ILE A 191 8.96 15.27 -8.86
CA ILE A 191 7.54 14.96 -8.83
C ILE A 191 6.76 15.93 -9.72
N ALA A 192 7.02 17.24 -9.63
CA ALA A 192 6.37 18.22 -10.49
C ALA A 192 6.77 18.05 -11.98
N ALA A 193 8.03 17.71 -12.24
CA ALA A 193 8.51 17.45 -13.61
C ALA A 193 7.85 16.21 -14.24
N TYR A 194 7.68 15.15 -13.46
CA TYR A 194 6.97 13.95 -13.87
C TYR A 194 5.47 14.20 -14.05
N TYR A 195 4.83 14.95 -13.14
CA TYR A 195 3.40 15.27 -13.22
C TYR A 195 3.05 15.99 -14.53
N ARG A 196 3.87 16.95 -14.95
CA ARG A 196 3.69 17.65 -16.25
C ARG A 196 3.68 16.67 -17.42
N ARG A 197 4.58 15.65 -17.41
CA ARG A 197 4.67 14.65 -18.48
C ARG A 197 3.55 13.63 -18.43
N LEU A 198 3.23 13.16 -17.24
CA LEU A 198 2.16 12.18 -17.03
C LEU A 198 0.75 12.76 -17.32
N THR A 199 0.63 14.09 -17.37
CA THR A 199 -0.60 14.81 -17.75
C THR A 199 -0.49 15.55 -19.09
N ASP A 200 0.60 15.33 -19.84
CA ASP A 200 0.79 15.90 -21.17
C ASP A 200 -0.31 15.40 -22.14
N PRO A 201 -0.78 16.21 -23.11
CA PRO A 201 -1.73 15.74 -24.11
C PRO A 201 -1.17 14.68 -25.06
N ASP A 202 0.16 14.58 -25.20
CA ASP A 202 0.83 13.58 -26.02
C ASP A 202 0.97 12.25 -25.26
N PRO A 203 0.34 11.15 -25.73
CA PRO A 203 0.38 9.87 -25.07
C PRO A 203 1.80 9.24 -25.09
N ASP A 204 2.66 9.56 -26.05
CA ASP A 204 4.02 9.04 -26.10
C ASP A 204 4.88 9.67 -24.98
N VAL A 205 4.69 10.96 -24.70
CA VAL A 205 5.33 11.65 -23.57
C VAL A 205 4.85 11.06 -22.24
N GLN A 206 3.55 10.81 -22.09
CA GLN A 206 3.01 10.17 -20.91
C GLN A 206 3.64 8.79 -20.68
N LEU A 207 3.73 7.98 -21.74
CA LEU A 207 4.18 6.60 -21.62
C LEU A 207 5.68 6.48 -21.33
N GLU A 208 6.51 7.34 -21.93
CA GLU A 208 7.95 7.44 -21.62
C GLU A 208 8.17 7.74 -20.15
N ALA A 209 7.51 8.76 -19.62
CA ALA A 209 7.57 9.14 -18.22
C ALA A 209 7.05 8.02 -17.30
N ALA A 210 5.92 7.40 -17.66
CA ALA A 210 5.32 6.34 -16.87
C ALA A 210 6.23 5.11 -16.75
N ARG A 211 6.88 4.69 -17.84
CA ARG A 211 7.84 3.58 -17.82
C ARG A 211 9.05 3.86 -16.93
N ALA A 212 9.61 5.08 -17.00
CA ALA A 212 10.76 5.47 -16.18
C ALA A 212 10.41 5.51 -14.69
N TRP A 213 9.27 6.11 -14.33
CA TRP A 213 8.74 6.14 -12.98
C TRP A 213 8.52 4.72 -12.43
N SER A 214 7.76 3.91 -13.13
CA SER A 214 7.42 2.56 -12.69
C SER A 214 8.62 1.63 -12.63
N ALA A 215 9.61 1.80 -13.52
CA ALA A 215 10.85 1.04 -13.48
C ALA A 215 11.69 1.38 -12.24
N TRP A 216 11.73 2.65 -11.82
CA TRP A 216 12.36 3.08 -10.57
C TRP A 216 11.75 2.34 -9.37
N GLU A 217 10.42 2.36 -9.26
CA GLU A 217 9.70 1.60 -8.24
C GLU A 217 10.03 0.10 -8.29
N GLY A 218 9.89 -0.51 -9.47
CA GLY A 218 10.11 -1.94 -9.65
C GLY A 218 11.51 -2.40 -9.24
N LYS A 219 12.54 -1.55 -9.44
CA LYS A 219 13.94 -1.84 -9.10
C LYS A 219 14.26 -1.75 -7.61
N THR A 220 13.49 -0.95 -6.86
CA THR A 220 13.81 -0.60 -5.46
C THR A 220 12.96 -1.31 -4.41
N LEU A 221 11.85 -1.94 -4.82
CA LEU A 221 10.85 -2.54 -3.91
C LEU A 221 11.36 -3.69 -3.05
N SER A 222 12.38 -4.44 -3.45
CA SER A 222 12.85 -5.61 -2.69
C SER A 222 14.32 -5.53 -2.34
N LEU A 223 14.69 -6.20 -1.25
CA LEU A 223 16.07 -6.29 -0.79
C LEU A 223 16.98 -6.92 -1.87
N LEU A 224 16.48 -7.94 -2.58
CA LEU A 224 17.20 -8.57 -3.68
C LEU A 224 16.53 -8.21 -5.03
N PRO A 225 17.31 -8.08 -6.12
CA PRO A 225 16.79 -7.76 -7.44
C PRO A 225 15.72 -8.74 -7.92
N ASP A 226 14.66 -8.23 -8.54
CA ASP A 226 13.55 -8.99 -9.12
C ASP A 226 13.26 -8.49 -10.54
N ALA A 227 13.89 -9.13 -11.52
CA ALA A 227 13.75 -8.74 -12.92
C ALA A 227 12.33 -8.94 -13.48
N GLU A 228 11.58 -9.91 -12.97
CA GLU A 228 10.19 -10.15 -13.39
C GLU A 228 9.29 -9.02 -12.92
N ARG A 229 9.49 -8.54 -11.70
CA ARG A 229 8.78 -7.36 -11.17
C ARG A 229 9.06 -6.13 -12.03
N VAL A 230 10.34 -5.85 -12.31
CA VAL A 230 10.72 -4.71 -13.17
C VAL A 230 10.03 -4.79 -14.53
N ARG A 231 10.03 -5.96 -15.17
CA ARG A 231 9.34 -6.18 -16.44
C ARG A 231 7.84 -5.89 -16.35
N ARG A 232 7.17 -6.42 -15.33
CA ARG A 232 5.73 -6.20 -15.10
C ARG A 232 5.40 -4.74 -14.83
N PHE A 233 6.22 -4.05 -14.06
CA PHE A 233 6.06 -2.62 -13.77
C PHE A 233 6.25 -1.75 -15.01
N SER A 234 6.98 -2.25 -16.02
CA SER A 234 7.22 -1.56 -17.28
C SER A 234 6.18 -1.88 -18.38
N GLU A 235 5.16 -2.70 -18.08
CA GLU A 235 4.04 -2.95 -19.01
C GLU A 235 3.20 -1.68 -19.17
N ASP A 236 2.94 -1.25 -20.41
CA ASP A 236 2.40 0.08 -20.73
C ASP A 236 1.14 0.46 -19.96
N ALA A 237 0.15 -0.41 -19.96
CA ALA A 237 -1.12 -0.13 -19.29
C ALA A 237 -0.93 -0.03 -17.76
N TYR A 238 -0.10 -0.91 -17.18
CA TYR A 238 0.20 -0.86 -15.76
C TYR A 238 1.01 0.40 -15.42
N ALA A 239 2.10 0.65 -16.15
CA ALA A 239 2.98 1.78 -15.91
C ALA A 239 2.24 3.11 -15.97
N LEU A 240 1.36 3.31 -16.98
CA LEU A 240 0.60 4.54 -17.15
C LEU A 240 -0.33 4.79 -15.96
N ALA A 241 -1.14 3.80 -15.57
CA ALA A 241 -2.07 3.97 -14.45
C ALA A 241 -1.31 4.18 -13.13
N PHE A 242 -0.29 3.36 -12.89
CA PHE A 242 0.52 3.41 -11.69
C PHE A 242 1.20 4.77 -11.51
N ALA A 243 2.05 5.16 -12.45
CA ALA A 243 2.81 6.40 -12.36
C ALA A 243 1.92 7.66 -12.34
N ARG A 244 0.87 7.69 -13.19
CA ARG A 244 -0.01 8.85 -13.28
C ARG A 244 -0.81 9.08 -12.00
N ILE A 245 -1.34 8.01 -11.41
CA ILE A 245 -2.10 8.09 -10.16
C ILE A 245 -1.18 8.41 -8.99
N GLU A 246 -0.03 7.72 -8.84
CA GLU A 246 0.94 8.02 -7.78
C GLU A 246 1.37 9.49 -7.80
N CYS A 247 1.86 9.94 -8.95
CA CYS A 247 2.35 11.29 -9.11
C CYS A 247 1.26 12.33 -8.83
N HIS A 248 -0.01 12.05 -9.21
CA HIS A 248 -1.16 12.88 -8.87
C HIS A 248 -1.37 12.99 -7.35
N TYR A 249 -1.29 11.88 -6.63
CA TYR A 249 -1.42 11.94 -5.17
C TYR A 249 -0.23 12.64 -4.51
N PHE A 250 0.98 12.41 -5.00
CA PHE A 250 2.18 12.96 -4.39
C PHE A 250 2.33 14.47 -4.58
N ILE A 251 2.04 14.99 -5.78
CA ILE A 251 2.06 16.44 -6.03
C ILE A 251 1.02 17.19 -5.19
N HIS A 252 -0.08 16.54 -4.83
CA HIS A 252 -1.13 17.11 -4.00
C HIS A 252 -1.03 16.72 -2.52
N GLY A 253 0.13 16.18 -2.05
CA GLY A 253 0.34 15.80 -0.66
C GLY A 253 -0.69 14.79 -0.13
N GLY A 254 -1.16 13.86 -0.98
CA GLY A 254 -2.20 12.88 -0.64
C GLY A 254 -3.56 13.50 -0.34
N PHE A 255 -3.76 14.76 -0.65
CA PHE A 255 -4.97 15.53 -0.31
C PHE A 255 -5.22 15.62 1.20
N PHE A 256 -4.15 15.55 2.00
CA PHE A 256 -4.19 15.78 3.44
C PHE A 256 -4.08 17.28 3.75
N ASP A 257 -4.73 17.72 4.83
CA ASP A 257 -4.70 19.12 5.29
C ASP A 257 -3.35 19.51 5.92
N ALA A 258 -2.58 18.52 6.38
CA ALA A 258 -1.27 18.72 7.00
C ALA A 258 -0.34 17.54 6.70
N ASP A 259 0.95 17.84 6.56
CA ASP A 259 2.01 16.88 6.21
C ASP A 259 2.10 15.68 7.16
N ASP A 260 1.82 15.88 8.44
CA ASP A 260 1.86 14.85 9.49
C ASP A 260 0.47 14.40 9.97
N GLN A 261 -0.58 14.60 9.17
CA GLN A 261 -1.97 14.40 9.56
C GLN A 261 -2.22 13.00 10.13
N LEU A 262 -1.78 11.94 9.46
CA LEU A 262 -2.00 10.56 9.89
C LEU A 262 -1.29 10.24 11.24
N ILE A 263 -0.09 10.77 11.43
CA ILE A 263 0.63 10.59 12.70
C ILE A 263 -0.07 11.34 13.83
N ARG A 264 -0.56 12.55 13.58
CA ARG A 264 -1.28 13.36 14.61
C ARG A 264 -2.65 12.79 14.96
N ALA A 265 -3.31 12.16 14.00
CA ALA A 265 -4.63 11.56 14.19
C ALA A 265 -4.57 10.10 14.72
N ALA A 266 -3.37 9.50 14.85
CA ALA A 266 -3.19 8.11 15.28
C ALA A 266 -3.78 7.79 16.67
N ASN A 267 -4.04 8.81 17.51
CA ASN A 267 -4.75 8.64 18.78
C ASN A 267 -6.20 8.13 18.60
N ARG A 268 -6.80 8.27 17.41
CA ARG A 268 -8.12 7.71 17.08
C ARG A 268 -8.08 6.19 16.97
N LEU A 269 -6.89 5.62 16.73
CA LEU A 269 -6.67 4.17 16.58
C LEU A 269 -6.53 3.43 17.92
N LYS A 270 -6.40 4.11 19.05
CA LYS A 270 -6.09 3.53 20.37
C LYS A 270 -6.98 2.37 20.82
N ARG A 271 -8.19 2.23 20.25
CA ARG A 271 -9.11 1.14 20.55
C ARG A 271 -9.09 0.03 19.48
N ILE A 272 -8.31 0.19 18.43
CA ILE A 272 -8.21 -0.77 17.33
C ILE A 272 -6.92 -1.58 17.54
N PRO A 273 -7.00 -2.89 17.72
CA PRO A 273 -5.80 -3.71 17.74
C PRO A 273 -5.05 -3.65 16.42
N GLY A 274 -3.73 -3.52 16.45
CA GLY A 274 -2.94 -3.41 15.24
C GLY A 274 -1.64 -4.20 15.26
N VAL A 275 -1.18 -4.59 14.07
CA VAL A 275 0.16 -5.12 13.81
C VAL A 275 0.78 -4.30 12.68
N ILE A 276 1.99 -3.82 12.89
CA ILE A 276 2.80 -3.12 11.91
C ILE A 276 3.98 -4.03 11.55
N VAL A 277 4.05 -4.50 10.31
CA VAL A 277 5.17 -5.29 9.78
C VAL A 277 6.01 -4.43 8.87
N HIS A 278 7.32 -4.37 9.12
CA HIS A 278 8.20 -3.50 8.32
C HIS A 278 9.59 -4.12 8.12
N GLY A 279 10.11 -4.07 6.90
CA GLY A 279 11.47 -4.53 6.62
C GLY A 279 12.53 -3.57 7.16
N ARG A 280 13.60 -4.10 7.76
CA ARG A 280 14.71 -3.28 8.26
C ARG A 280 15.37 -2.46 7.16
N TYR A 281 15.48 -3.02 5.98
CA TYR A 281 16.13 -2.45 4.81
C TYR A 281 15.13 -1.95 3.77
N ASP A 282 13.94 -1.54 4.22
CA ASP A 282 12.96 -0.89 3.37
C ASP A 282 13.49 0.50 2.95
N VAL A 283 13.89 0.60 1.69
CA VAL A 283 14.44 1.84 1.11
C VAL A 283 13.37 2.70 0.44
N VAL A 284 12.18 2.13 0.17
CA VAL A 284 11.04 2.86 -0.41
C VAL A 284 10.36 3.69 0.66
N THR A 285 9.98 3.02 1.75
CA THR A 285 9.41 3.67 2.94
C THR A 285 10.27 3.33 4.16
N PRO A 286 11.29 4.13 4.48
CA PRO A 286 12.24 3.80 5.52
C PRO A 286 11.59 3.41 6.85
N VAL A 287 12.21 2.45 7.56
CA VAL A 287 11.71 1.90 8.84
C VAL A 287 11.39 2.97 9.89
N LYS A 288 11.95 4.17 9.74
CA LYS A 288 11.61 5.33 10.56
C LYS A 288 10.12 5.67 10.51
N ASN A 289 9.44 5.47 9.38
CA ASN A 289 8.00 5.72 9.26
C ASN A 289 7.20 4.82 10.18
N ALA A 290 7.52 3.51 10.19
CA ALA A 290 6.90 2.54 11.09
C ALA A 290 7.20 2.84 12.56
N TRP A 291 8.43 3.28 12.84
CA TRP A 291 8.83 3.70 14.17
C TRP A 291 8.02 4.91 14.65
N ASP A 292 7.89 5.95 13.82
CA ASP A 292 7.12 7.16 14.16
C ASP A 292 5.65 6.82 14.43
N LEU A 293 5.05 5.99 13.55
CA LEU A 293 3.67 5.53 13.73
C LEU A 293 3.49 4.73 15.04
N SER A 294 4.39 3.81 15.33
CA SER A 294 4.31 3.00 16.58
C SER A 294 4.45 3.85 17.85
N ARG A 295 5.13 4.99 17.76
CA ARG A 295 5.23 5.95 18.87
C ARG A 295 3.92 6.74 19.05
N ALA A 296 3.22 7.01 17.95
CA ALA A 296 1.93 7.72 17.97
C ALA A 296 0.75 6.77 18.27
N TRP A 297 0.91 5.47 17.96
CA TRP A 297 -0.07 4.41 18.21
C TRP A 297 0.56 3.25 18.99
N PRO A 298 0.80 3.43 20.31
CA PRO A 298 1.55 2.47 21.14
C PRO A 298 0.84 1.14 21.40
N GLU A 299 -0.45 1.03 21.06
CA GLU A 299 -1.21 -0.21 21.13
C GLU A 299 -0.92 -1.15 19.95
N ALA A 300 -0.29 -0.66 18.89
CA ALA A 300 0.13 -1.49 17.75
C ALA A 300 1.38 -2.30 18.07
N ASP A 301 1.38 -3.56 17.65
CA ASP A 301 2.51 -4.49 17.74
C ASP A 301 3.47 -4.24 16.55
N LEU A 302 4.57 -3.51 16.78
CA LEU A 302 5.58 -3.25 15.75
C LEU A 302 6.53 -4.45 15.60
N ARG A 303 6.61 -4.99 14.39
CA ARG A 303 7.47 -6.11 13.99
C ARG A 303 8.41 -5.69 12.89
N ILE A 304 9.69 -5.53 13.23
CA ILE A 304 10.74 -5.21 12.26
C ILE A 304 11.37 -6.52 11.79
N VAL A 305 11.30 -6.78 10.48
CA VAL A 305 11.90 -7.96 9.85
C VAL A 305 13.34 -7.64 9.46
N ALA A 306 14.29 -8.29 10.15
CA ALA A 306 15.70 -7.94 10.10
C ALA A 306 16.38 -8.14 8.74
N ASP A 307 15.83 -9.02 7.89
CA ASP A 307 16.39 -9.44 6.61
C ASP A 307 15.45 -9.17 5.42
N ALA A 308 14.66 -8.10 5.49
CA ALA A 308 13.70 -7.74 4.45
C ALA A 308 13.73 -6.25 4.07
N GLY A 309 13.34 -5.98 2.83
CA GLY A 309 13.05 -4.67 2.28
C GLY A 309 11.54 -4.35 2.30
N HIS A 310 11.05 -3.74 1.19
CA HIS A 310 9.67 -3.27 1.09
C HIS A 310 8.68 -4.35 0.63
N ALA A 311 9.10 -5.31 -0.22
CA ALA A 311 8.15 -6.19 -0.88
C ALA A 311 7.38 -7.10 0.08
N MET A 312 6.05 -7.13 -0.05
CA MET A 312 5.19 -8.00 0.75
C MET A 312 5.47 -9.50 0.55
N THR A 313 6.13 -9.86 -0.56
CA THR A 313 6.46 -11.25 -0.92
C THR A 313 7.78 -11.74 -0.33
N GLU A 314 8.54 -10.90 0.35
CA GLU A 314 9.77 -11.32 1.01
C GLU A 314 9.46 -12.29 2.17
N PRO A 315 10.22 -13.38 2.33
CA PRO A 315 9.86 -14.50 3.21
C PRO A 315 9.57 -14.09 4.66
N GLY A 316 10.37 -13.17 5.22
CA GLY A 316 10.16 -12.67 6.58
C GLY A 316 8.90 -11.81 6.71
N ILE A 317 8.61 -10.98 5.70
CA ILE A 317 7.39 -10.18 5.64
C ILE A 317 6.15 -11.07 5.53
N VAL A 318 6.19 -12.08 4.63
CA VAL A 318 5.11 -13.08 4.50
C VAL A 318 4.83 -13.75 5.85
N ALA A 319 5.87 -14.23 6.53
CA ALA A 319 5.74 -14.94 7.81
C ALA A 319 5.03 -14.09 8.87
N GLU A 320 5.44 -12.85 9.03
CA GLU A 320 4.86 -11.94 10.04
C GLU A 320 3.43 -11.49 9.67
N LEU A 321 3.14 -11.24 8.39
CA LEU A 321 1.79 -10.90 7.94
C LEU A 321 0.82 -12.08 8.13
N VAL A 322 1.23 -13.30 7.76
CA VAL A 322 0.41 -14.50 7.97
C VAL A 322 0.24 -14.80 9.47
N ALA A 323 1.26 -14.57 10.29
CA ALA A 323 1.14 -14.70 11.75
C ALA A 323 0.12 -13.70 12.32
N ALA A 324 0.12 -12.45 11.83
CA ALA A 324 -0.82 -11.43 12.24
C ALA A 324 -2.28 -11.80 11.88
N THR A 325 -2.52 -12.22 10.63
CA THR A 325 -3.87 -12.63 10.21
C THR A 325 -4.35 -13.88 10.94
N LYS A 326 -3.48 -14.89 11.19
CA LYS A 326 -3.81 -16.06 12.01
C LYS A 326 -4.17 -15.68 13.45
N ARG A 327 -3.44 -14.75 14.07
CA ARG A 327 -3.74 -14.23 15.41
C ARG A 327 -5.15 -13.67 15.48
N TYR A 328 -5.55 -12.89 14.47
CA TYR A 328 -6.86 -12.25 14.46
C TYR A 328 -8.02 -13.10 13.92
N ALA A 329 -7.74 -14.26 13.30
CA ALA A 329 -8.78 -15.14 12.79
C ALA A 329 -9.76 -15.62 13.89
N ASN A 330 -9.29 -15.75 15.15
CA ASN A 330 -10.07 -16.18 16.29
C ASN A 330 -10.50 -15.02 17.21
N PHE A 331 -10.14 -13.79 16.86
CA PHE A 331 -10.39 -12.63 17.70
C PHE A 331 -11.82 -12.16 17.48
N THR A 332 -12.72 -12.56 18.36
CA THR A 332 -14.06 -11.96 18.49
C THR A 332 -13.99 -10.94 19.61
N ARG A 333 -14.14 -9.67 19.29
CA ARG A 333 -14.35 -8.65 20.31
C ARG A 333 -15.75 -8.85 20.90
N SER A 334 -15.82 -9.27 22.16
CA SER A 334 -17.05 -9.23 22.98
C SER A 334 -17.52 -7.79 23.17
#